data_55bff4b764fa064d98834e76b1c38886
#
_entry.id   55bff4b764fa064d98834e76b1c38886
#
_cell.length_a   1.000
_cell.length_b   1.000
_cell.length_c   1.000
_cell.angle_alpha   90.00
_cell.angle_beta   90.00
_cell.angle_gamma   90.00
#
_symmetry.space_group_name_H-M   'P 1'
#
loop_
_entity.id
_entity.type
_entity.pdbx_description
1 polymer ?
#
loop_
_entity_poly.entity_id
_entity_poly.type
_entity_poly.pdbx_seq_one_letter_code
_entity_poly.pdbx_strand_id
1 'polypeptide(L)'
;AKPGVPGEEWEVSLELKLLADVGLLGYPSVGKSSLISVVSQAKPKIGDYHFTTLVPNLGVVSMGEGNSFVIADIPGLIEGASEGVGLGFEFLRHIERTKVMIHMVDGASVEGRDPIVDIHAITDELKKYNKEILEKPQVIAANKMDAMSETDRETVIDLLKEEFEPEGI
;
A
#
# COMPACT_ATOMS: atom_id res chain seq x y z
N ALA A 1 -38.66 -48.82 2.13
CA ALA A 1 -37.91 -47.59 2.41
C ALA A 1 -36.44 -47.94 2.65
N LYS A 2 -35.49 -47.25 1.99
CA LYS A 2 -34.07 -47.40 2.28
C LYS A 2 -33.71 -46.49 3.47
N PRO A 3 -32.86 -46.93 4.41
CA PRO A 3 -32.34 -46.05 5.44
C PRO A 3 -31.54 -44.91 4.80
N GLY A 4 -31.63 -43.72 5.39
CA GLY A 4 -30.84 -42.58 4.97
C GLY A 4 -29.34 -42.81 5.23
N VAL A 5 -28.52 -42.17 4.41
CA VAL A 5 -27.07 -42.13 4.65
C VAL A 5 -26.77 -41.03 5.67
N PRO A 6 -25.90 -41.26 6.68
CA PRO A 6 -25.47 -40.20 7.60
C PRO A 6 -24.92 -39.00 6.84
N GLY A 7 -25.20 -37.78 7.32
CA GLY A 7 -24.61 -36.57 6.78
C GLY A 7 -23.12 -36.52 7.10
N GLU A 8 -22.37 -35.74 6.30
CA GLU A 8 -20.95 -35.45 6.54
C GLU A 8 -20.85 -34.10 7.25
N GLU A 9 -20.03 -34.04 8.29
CA GLU A 9 -19.68 -32.80 8.98
C GLU A 9 -18.27 -32.38 8.53
N TRP A 10 -18.12 -31.13 8.12
CA TRP A 10 -16.84 -30.58 7.70
C TRP A 10 -16.49 -29.39 8.59
N GLU A 11 -15.28 -29.42 9.15
CA GLU A 11 -14.69 -28.23 9.76
C GLU A 11 -13.94 -27.47 8.68
N VAL A 12 -14.34 -26.24 8.41
CA VAL A 12 -13.74 -25.39 7.38
C VAL A 12 -13.12 -24.16 8.03
N SER A 13 -11.86 -23.86 7.67
CA SER A 13 -11.20 -22.63 8.05
C SER A 13 -11.34 -21.62 6.92
N LEU A 14 -11.91 -20.47 7.22
CA LEU A 14 -12.07 -19.37 6.26
C LEU A 14 -11.03 -18.30 6.53
N GLU A 15 -10.24 -17.97 5.53
CA GLU A 15 -9.27 -16.87 5.59
C GLU A 15 -9.72 -15.74 4.65
N LEU A 16 -10.00 -14.56 5.23
CA LEU A 16 -10.27 -13.36 4.43
C LEU A 16 -8.95 -12.75 3.97
N LYS A 17 -8.64 -12.87 2.68
CA LYS A 17 -7.37 -12.38 2.11
C LYS A 17 -7.35 -10.88 1.83
N LEU A 18 -8.50 -10.24 1.58
CA LEU A 18 -8.55 -8.82 1.27
C LEU A 18 -8.39 -7.99 2.54
N LEU A 19 -7.36 -7.13 2.57
CA LEU A 19 -7.11 -6.18 3.67
C LEU A 19 -7.73 -4.81 3.35
N ALA A 20 -7.44 -4.31 2.15
CA ALA A 20 -7.87 -2.99 1.67
C ALA A 20 -7.97 -3.00 0.14
N ASP A 21 -8.68 -2.02 -0.41
CA ASP A 21 -8.71 -1.83 -1.87
C ASP A 21 -7.41 -1.18 -2.35
N VAL A 22 -6.89 -0.24 -1.58
CA VAL A 22 -5.69 0.54 -1.89
C VAL A 22 -4.66 0.40 -0.79
N GLY A 23 -3.43 0.07 -1.14
CA GLY A 23 -2.27 0.05 -0.25
C GLY A 23 -1.37 1.26 -0.48
N LEU A 24 -1.04 2.01 0.58
CA LEU A 24 -0.04 3.07 0.51
C LEU A 24 1.34 2.51 0.80
N LEU A 25 2.26 2.74 -0.12
CA LEU A 25 3.67 2.42 -0.04
C LEU A 25 4.48 3.71 0.08
N GLY A 26 5.62 3.64 0.70
CA GLY A 26 6.53 4.78 0.80
C GLY A 26 7.28 4.78 2.12
N TYR A 27 8.40 5.47 2.12
CA TYR A 27 9.24 5.62 3.29
C TYR A 27 8.55 6.38 4.44
N PRO A 28 9.08 6.33 5.66
CA PRO A 28 8.60 7.17 6.75
C PRO A 28 8.59 8.66 6.35
N SER A 29 7.69 9.44 6.95
CA SER A 29 7.58 10.90 6.79
C SER A 29 7.17 11.40 5.39
N VAL A 30 6.89 10.55 4.41
CA VAL A 30 6.38 10.98 3.09
C VAL A 30 4.93 11.47 3.13
N GLY A 31 4.20 11.24 4.23
CA GLY A 31 2.85 11.77 4.46
C GLY A 31 1.70 10.76 4.34
N LYS A 32 1.95 9.45 4.31
CA LYS A 32 0.91 8.41 4.20
C LYS A 32 -0.20 8.54 5.24
N SER A 33 0.15 8.59 6.51
CA SER A 33 -0.81 8.70 7.60
C SER A 33 -1.56 10.03 7.59
N SER A 34 -0.91 11.11 7.13
CA SER A 34 -1.54 12.42 6.94
C SER A 34 -2.59 12.34 5.85
N LEU A 35 -2.29 11.71 4.72
CA LEU A 35 -3.26 11.49 3.64
C LEU A 35 -4.49 10.75 4.16
N ILE A 36 -4.31 9.61 4.83
CA ILE A 36 -5.43 8.84 5.38
C ILE A 36 -6.27 9.67 6.33
N SER A 37 -5.65 10.46 7.19
CA SER A 37 -6.38 11.28 8.17
C SER A 37 -7.26 12.34 7.53
N VAL A 38 -6.90 12.83 6.35
CA VAL A 38 -7.65 13.85 5.60
C VAL A 38 -8.76 13.24 4.75
N VAL A 39 -8.49 12.12 4.07
CA VAL A 39 -9.44 11.51 3.13
C VAL A 39 -10.43 10.56 3.78
N SER A 40 -10.12 10.05 4.97
CA SER A 40 -11.00 9.11 5.68
C SER A 40 -12.16 9.84 6.35
N GLN A 41 -13.38 9.42 6.04
CA GLN A 41 -14.61 9.94 6.70
C GLN A 41 -14.84 9.37 8.10
N ALA A 42 -14.22 8.25 8.43
CA ALA A 42 -14.29 7.65 9.76
C ALA A 42 -12.91 7.77 10.42
N LYS A 43 -12.90 7.92 11.76
CA LYS A 43 -11.65 7.76 12.50
C LYS A 43 -11.02 6.43 12.08
N PRO A 44 -9.73 6.42 11.73
CA PRO A 44 -9.05 5.19 11.33
C PRO A 44 -9.38 4.09 12.34
N LYS A 45 -10.03 3.03 11.88
CA LYS A 45 -10.21 1.86 12.72
C LYS A 45 -8.87 1.14 12.75
N ILE A 46 -8.24 1.16 13.91
CA ILE A 46 -7.16 0.23 14.22
C ILE A 46 -7.83 -1.15 14.24
N GLY A 47 -7.63 -1.93 13.20
CA GLY A 47 -8.17 -3.28 13.16
C GLY A 47 -7.35 -4.17 14.06
N ASP A 48 -7.96 -4.82 15.07
CA ASP A 48 -7.35 -5.93 15.79
C ASP A 48 -7.24 -7.13 14.82
N TYR A 49 -6.21 -7.09 13.99
CA TYR A 49 -5.85 -8.24 13.19
C TYR A 49 -4.99 -9.18 14.02
N HIS A 50 -5.60 -10.21 14.58
CA HIS A 50 -4.94 -11.20 15.45
C HIS A 50 -3.73 -11.91 14.82
N PHE A 51 -3.37 -11.58 13.58
CA PHE A 51 -2.32 -12.24 12.80
C PHE A 51 -1.14 -11.33 12.48
N THR A 52 -1.09 -10.09 12.99
CA THR A 52 -0.05 -9.12 12.63
C THR A 52 0.49 -8.40 13.85
N THR A 53 1.81 -8.37 13.97
CA THR A 53 2.55 -7.55 14.94
C THR A 53 2.52 -6.07 14.56
N LEU A 54 2.27 -5.77 13.27
CA LEU A 54 2.09 -4.43 12.73
C LEU A 54 0.62 -4.23 12.37
N VAL A 55 -0.03 -3.33 13.07
CA VAL A 55 -1.42 -2.95 12.80
C VAL A 55 -1.45 -1.90 11.70
N PRO A 56 -2.00 -2.22 10.50
CA PRO A 56 -2.14 -1.23 9.45
C PRO A 56 -3.15 -0.15 9.86
N ASN A 57 -2.87 1.08 9.49
CA ASN A 57 -3.79 2.18 9.69
C ASN A 57 -4.77 2.22 8.50
N LEU A 58 -6.06 1.96 8.77
CA LEU A 58 -7.07 1.88 7.72
C LEU A 58 -7.94 3.13 7.68
N GLY A 59 -8.24 3.62 6.48
CA GLY A 59 -9.19 4.67 6.23
C GLY A 59 -10.30 4.24 5.27
N VAL A 60 -11.50 4.74 5.45
CA VAL A 60 -12.62 4.56 4.52
C VAL A 60 -12.82 5.86 3.76
N VAL A 61 -12.60 5.81 2.45
CA VAL A 61 -12.75 6.96 1.55
C VAL A 61 -14.10 6.87 0.86
N SER A 62 -14.94 7.90 1.01
CA SER A 62 -16.21 7.97 0.30
C SER A 62 -16.03 8.57 -1.09
N MET A 63 -16.66 7.94 -2.07
CA MET A 63 -16.73 8.42 -3.45
C MET A 63 -18.09 9.09 -3.79
N GLY A 64 -18.95 9.27 -2.79
CA GLY A 64 -20.33 9.71 -3.02
C GLY A 64 -21.27 8.57 -3.40
N GLU A 65 -22.57 8.87 -3.45
CA GLU A 65 -23.64 7.91 -3.87
C GLU A 65 -23.62 6.55 -3.14
N GLY A 66 -23.10 6.50 -1.92
CA GLY A 66 -22.98 5.28 -1.13
C GLY A 66 -21.79 4.39 -1.49
N ASN A 67 -20.97 4.79 -2.46
CA ASN A 67 -19.75 4.08 -2.80
C ASN A 67 -18.57 4.49 -1.91
N SER A 68 -17.76 3.54 -1.53
CA SER A 68 -16.55 3.76 -0.74
C SER A 68 -15.50 2.70 -1.04
N PHE A 69 -14.24 3.01 -0.75
CA PHE A 69 -13.14 2.05 -0.78
C PHE A 69 -12.30 2.18 0.49
N VAL A 70 -11.56 1.13 0.80
CA VAL A 70 -10.67 1.08 1.96
C VAL A 70 -9.24 1.34 1.50
N ILE A 71 -8.57 2.28 2.18
CA ILE A 71 -7.16 2.59 2.00
C ILE A 71 -6.38 2.16 3.25
N ALA A 72 -5.24 1.54 3.07
CA ALA A 72 -4.37 1.09 4.15
C ALA A 72 -3.01 1.80 4.10
N ASP A 73 -2.60 2.42 5.21
CA ASP A 73 -1.19 2.74 5.44
C ASP A 73 -0.51 1.47 5.93
N ILE A 74 0.40 0.96 5.14
CA ILE A 74 1.13 -0.25 5.46
C ILE A 74 2.49 0.16 6.00
N PRO A 75 2.68 0.18 7.33
CA PRO A 75 3.93 0.58 7.94
C PRO A 75 5.00 -0.50 7.73
N GLY A 76 6.24 -0.10 7.58
CA GLY A 76 7.37 -1.02 7.74
C GLY A 76 8.14 -1.39 6.48
N LEU A 77 8.09 -0.58 5.43
CA LEU A 77 9.10 -0.70 4.37
C LEU A 77 10.45 -0.25 4.94
N ILE A 78 11.29 -1.22 5.27
CA ILE A 78 12.68 -1.01 5.68
C ILE A 78 13.52 -1.79 4.67
N GLU A 79 14.66 -1.23 4.25
CA GLU A 79 15.66 -1.92 3.45
C GLU A 79 15.95 -3.31 4.05
N GLY A 80 15.91 -4.37 3.21
CA GLY A 80 16.10 -5.75 3.67
C GLY A 80 14.81 -6.46 4.11
N ALA A 81 13.64 -5.90 3.88
CA ALA A 81 12.35 -6.52 4.21
C ALA A 81 12.18 -7.93 3.63
N SER A 82 12.69 -8.16 2.42
CA SER A 82 12.64 -9.46 1.73
C SER A 82 13.57 -10.53 2.31
N GLU A 83 14.59 -10.13 3.06
CA GLU A 83 15.57 -11.04 3.67
C GLU A 83 15.09 -11.64 5.00
N GLY A 84 13.86 -11.37 5.40
CA GLY A 84 13.26 -11.94 6.61
C GLY A 84 13.75 -11.32 7.92
N VAL A 85 14.49 -10.23 7.85
CA VAL A 85 14.97 -9.51 9.03
C VAL A 85 13.88 -8.57 9.52
N GLY A 86 13.07 -9.01 10.48
CA GLY A 86 12.10 -8.17 11.18
C GLY A 86 10.73 -8.04 10.49
N LEU A 87 10.12 -6.88 10.63
CA LEU A 87 8.72 -6.56 10.29
C LEU A 87 8.39 -6.58 8.78
N GLY A 88 9.40 -6.69 7.89
CA GLY A 88 9.24 -6.58 6.45
C GLY A 88 8.38 -7.67 5.81
N PHE A 89 8.43 -8.90 6.31
CA PHE A 89 7.64 -9.99 5.73
C PHE A 89 6.14 -9.83 5.98
N GLU A 90 5.74 -9.31 7.13
CA GLU A 90 4.34 -9.00 7.43
C GLU A 90 3.81 -7.84 6.58
N PHE A 91 4.65 -6.82 6.35
CA PHE A 91 4.38 -5.73 5.42
C PHE A 91 4.04 -6.26 4.02
N LEU A 92 4.86 -7.13 3.48
CA LEU A 92 4.68 -7.69 2.14
C LEU A 92 3.40 -8.52 2.02
N ARG A 93 3.03 -9.27 3.06
CA ARG A 93 1.75 -9.97 3.13
C ARG A 93 0.54 -9.04 3.14
N HIS A 94 0.66 -7.84 3.69
CA HIS A 94 -0.40 -6.83 3.63
C HIS A 94 -0.58 -6.28 2.23
N ILE A 95 0.51 -6.03 1.49
CA ILE A 95 0.46 -5.55 0.10
C ILE A 95 -0.20 -6.60 -0.80
N GLU A 96 0.09 -7.87 -0.63
CA GLU A 96 -0.60 -8.95 -1.39
C GLU A 96 -2.12 -8.88 -1.25
N ARG A 97 -2.61 -8.35 -0.13
CA ARG A 97 -4.03 -8.23 0.21
C ARG A 97 -4.67 -6.93 -0.23
N THR A 98 -4.03 -6.17 -1.12
CA THR A 98 -4.58 -4.96 -1.74
C THR A 98 -4.82 -5.16 -3.23
N LYS A 99 -5.69 -4.34 -3.84
CA LYS A 99 -6.00 -4.39 -5.27
C LYS A 99 -5.15 -3.42 -6.08
N VAL A 100 -4.88 -2.25 -5.52
CA VAL A 100 -4.12 -1.15 -6.14
C VAL A 100 -3.05 -0.70 -5.17
N MET A 101 -1.91 -0.27 -5.68
CA MET A 101 -0.82 0.31 -4.88
C MET A 101 -0.63 1.79 -5.22
N ILE A 102 -0.38 2.60 -4.20
CA ILE A 102 0.04 3.99 -4.36
C ILE A 102 1.43 4.13 -3.76
N HIS A 103 2.42 4.42 -4.61
CA HIS A 103 3.77 4.79 -4.18
C HIS A 103 3.76 6.27 -3.81
N MET A 104 3.82 6.55 -2.50
CA MET A 104 3.87 7.91 -2.00
C MET A 104 5.30 8.32 -1.73
N VAL A 105 5.77 9.38 -2.37
CA VAL A 105 7.13 9.89 -2.27
C VAL A 105 7.17 11.36 -1.85
N ASP A 106 8.28 11.78 -1.27
CA ASP A 106 8.57 13.18 -0.97
C ASP A 106 9.13 13.85 -2.24
N GLY A 107 8.24 14.41 -3.05
CA GLY A 107 8.61 15.06 -4.31
C GLY A 107 9.51 16.27 -4.14
N ALA A 108 9.46 16.94 -3.00
CA ALA A 108 10.29 18.08 -2.69
C ALA A 108 11.64 17.71 -2.06
N SER A 109 11.90 16.42 -1.83
CA SER A 109 13.12 15.91 -1.18
C SER A 109 13.43 16.59 0.15
N VAL A 110 12.41 16.96 0.92
CA VAL A 110 12.55 17.68 2.20
C VAL A 110 13.40 16.88 3.19
N GLU A 111 13.28 15.55 3.16
CA GLU A 111 14.08 14.62 3.96
C GLU A 111 15.43 14.26 3.32
N GLY A 112 15.80 14.93 2.20
CA GLY A 112 17.05 14.68 1.49
C GLY A 112 17.09 13.36 0.70
N ARG A 113 15.94 12.75 0.42
CA ARG A 113 15.80 11.50 -0.35
C ARG A 113 15.37 11.82 -1.78
N ASP A 114 15.87 11.04 -2.73
CA ASP A 114 15.47 11.13 -4.12
C ASP A 114 14.20 10.30 -4.35
N PRO A 115 13.10 10.88 -4.86
CA PRO A 115 11.84 10.18 -5.06
C PRO A 115 11.94 9.02 -6.05
N ILE A 116 12.76 9.11 -7.10
CA ILE A 116 12.96 8.05 -8.09
C ILE A 116 13.69 6.87 -7.45
N VAL A 117 14.77 7.15 -6.72
CA VAL A 117 15.53 6.12 -5.98
C VAL A 117 14.64 5.41 -4.96
N ASP A 118 13.77 6.14 -4.28
CA ASP A 118 12.84 5.58 -3.30
C ASP A 118 11.84 4.61 -3.95
N ILE A 119 11.27 4.95 -5.11
CA ILE A 119 10.34 4.08 -5.83
C ILE A 119 11.06 2.81 -6.31
N HIS A 120 12.24 2.93 -6.90
CA HIS A 120 13.01 1.77 -7.34
C HIS A 120 13.37 0.84 -6.17
N ALA A 121 13.79 1.38 -5.04
CA ALA A 121 14.11 0.59 -3.86
C ALA A 121 12.90 -0.21 -3.35
N ILE A 122 11.73 0.42 -3.32
CA ILE A 122 10.46 -0.22 -2.95
C ILE A 122 10.10 -1.32 -3.97
N THR A 123 10.17 -1.01 -5.25
CA THR A 123 9.84 -1.93 -6.34
C THR A 123 10.76 -3.15 -6.32
N ASP A 124 12.06 -2.95 -6.08
CA ASP A 124 13.02 -4.05 -5.98
C ASP A 124 12.74 -4.96 -4.77
N GLU A 125 12.35 -4.43 -3.63
CA GLU A 125 11.95 -5.23 -2.47
C GLU A 125 10.67 -6.03 -2.75
N LEU A 126 9.67 -5.43 -3.38
CA LEU A 126 8.45 -6.13 -3.80
C LEU A 126 8.78 -7.27 -4.79
N LYS A 127 9.65 -7.01 -5.76
CA LYS A 127 10.08 -7.97 -6.77
C LYS A 127 10.80 -9.17 -6.18
N LYS A 128 11.64 -8.95 -5.18
CA LYS A 128 12.35 -10.04 -4.46
C LYS A 128 11.37 -10.93 -3.70
N TYR A 129 10.31 -10.36 -3.14
CA TYR A 129 9.30 -11.08 -2.38
C TYR A 129 8.34 -11.86 -3.27
N ASN A 130 7.64 -11.18 -4.18
CA ASN A 130 6.69 -11.78 -5.10
C ASN A 130 6.50 -10.87 -6.33
N LYS A 131 6.93 -11.34 -7.49
CA LYS A 131 6.82 -10.59 -8.75
C LYS A 131 5.38 -10.30 -9.16
N GLU A 132 4.42 -11.16 -8.78
CA GLU A 132 3.00 -10.98 -9.11
C GLU A 132 2.41 -9.71 -8.48
N ILE A 133 3.02 -9.21 -7.41
CA ILE A 133 2.59 -7.94 -6.78
C ILE A 133 2.76 -6.78 -7.77
N LEU A 134 3.80 -6.80 -8.59
CA LEU A 134 4.07 -5.74 -9.57
C LEU A 134 3.09 -5.72 -10.75
N GLU A 135 2.32 -6.79 -10.95
CA GLU A 135 1.25 -6.85 -11.97
C GLU A 135 0.00 -6.07 -11.55
N LYS A 136 -0.09 -5.66 -10.29
CA LYS A 136 -1.21 -4.85 -9.80
C LYS A 136 -1.11 -3.43 -10.35
N PRO A 137 -2.26 -2.76 -10.56
CA PRO A 137 -2.27 -1.34 -10.89
C PRO A 137 -1.53 -0.52 -9.85
N GLN A 138 -0.66 0.37 -10.32
CA GLN A 138 0.19 1.22 -9.50
C GLN A 138 0.00 2.69 -9.84
N VAL A 139 0.15 3.57 -8.86
CA VAL A 139 0.08 5.02 -9.02
C VAL A 139 1.18 5.65 -8.20
N ILE A 140 1.88 6.63 -8.74
CA ILE A 140 2.85 7.44 -8.01
C ILE A 140 2.17 8.72 -7.51
N ALA A 141 2.33 9.00 -6.22
CA ALA A 141 1.85 10.22 -5.58
C ALA A 141 3.03 11.02 -5.02
N ALA A 142 3.47 12.03 -5.76
CA ALA A 142 4.49 12.98 -5.30
C ALA A 142 3.85 13.96 -4.31
N ASN A 143 4.21 13.82 -3.04
CA ASN A 143 3.71 14.67 -1.96
C ASN A 143 4.69 15.80 -1.63
N LYS A 144 4.27 16.75 -0.78
CA LYS A 144 5.02 17.94 -0.33
C LYS A 144 5.43 18.88 -1.47
N MET A 145 4.79 18.76 -2.63
CA MET A 145 5.09 19.59 -3.81
C MET A 145 4.80 21.08 -3.58
N ASP A 146 4.00 21.41 -2.57
CA ASP A 146 3.73 22.76 -2.12
C ASP A 146 4.97 23.48 -1.55
N ALA A 147 5.98 22.73 -1.13
CA ALA A 147 7.27 23.27 -0.66
C ALA A 147 8.21 23.73 -1.78
N MET A 148 7.83 23.54 -3.07
CA MET A 148 8.65 23.82 -4.24
C MET A 148 8.09 24.96 -5.08
N SER A 149 8.95 25.56 -5.94
CA SER A 149 8.50 26.46 -7.00
C SER A 149 7.67 25.70 -8.05
N GLU A 150 6.86 26.40 -8.83
CA GLU A 150 6.05 25.81 -9.90
C GLU A 150 6.94 25.10 -10.96
N THR A 151 8.04 25.74 -11.35
CA THR A 151 8.99 25.18 -12.31
C THR A 151 9.65 23.90 -11.83
N ASP A 152 10.01 23.85 -10.52
CA ASP A 152 10.63 22.66 -9.95
C ASP A 152 9.62 21.52 -9.86
N ARG A 153 8.33 21.81 -9.55
CA ARG A 153 7.24 20.81 -9.54
C ARG A 153 7.07 20.17 -10.91
N GLU A 154 6.99 20.99 -11.97
CA GLU A 154 6.88 20.49 -13.34
C GLU A 154 8.06 19.58 -13.69
N THR A 155 9.28 20.00 -13.35
CA THR A 155 10.49 19.22 -13.57
C THR A 155 10.42 17.85 -12.88
N VAL A 156 10.02 17.80 -11.60
CA VAL A 156 9.91 16.53 -10.86
C VAL A 156 8.82 15.64 -11.47
N ILE A 157 7.67 16.21 -11.86
CA ILE A 157 6.59 15.45 -12.49
C ILE A 157 7.05 14.86 -13.82
N ASP A 158 7.75 15.65 -14.64
CA ASP A 158 8.25 15.18 -15.94
C ASP A 158 9.29 14.07 -15.78
N LEU A 159 10.20 14.19 -14.82
CA LEU A 159 11.17 13.14 -14.51
C LEU A 159 10.50 11.84 -14.04
N LEU A 160 9.50 11.93 -13.17
CA LEU A 160 8.75 10.76 -12.70
C LEU A 160 7.98 10.10 -13.85
N LYS A 161 7.39 10.89 -14.76
CA LYS A 161 6.71 10.35 -15.94
C LYS A 161 7.68 9.68 -16.89
N GLU A 162 8.80 10.33 -17.22
CA GLU A 162 9.81 9.77 -18.11
C GLU A 162 10.31 8.43 -17.63
N GLU A 163 10.51 8.27 -16.30
CA GLU A 163 11.03 7.05 -15.71
C GLU A 163 9.98 5.94 -15.62
N PHE A 164 8.74 6.23 -15.19
CA PHE A 164 7.78 5.21 -14.78
C PHE A 164 6.60 5.00 -15.74
N GLU A 165 6.22 5.96 -16.58
CA GLU A 165 5.17 5.75 -17.60
C GLU A 165 5.48 4.57 -18.56
N PRO A 166 6.74 4.34 -18.98
CA PRO A 166 7.06 3.17 -19.81
C PRO A 166 6.83 1.84 -19.11
N GLU A 167 6.85 1.81 -17.78
CA GLU A 167 6.58 0.63 -16.95
C GLU A 167 5.08 0.44 -16.68
N GLY A 168 4.23 1.38 -17.09
CA GLY A 168 2.78 1.35 -16.90
C GLY A 168 2.31 1.80 -15.51
N ILE A 169 3.13 2.60 -14.84
CA ILE A 169 2.87 3.15 -13.49
C ILE A 169 2.43 4.61 -13.58
#